data_de9457793c97c5ba947c2b946e142572
#
_entry.id   de9457793c97c5ba947c2b946e142572
#
_cell.length_a   1.000
_cell.length_b   1.000
_cell.length_c   1.000
_cell.angle_alpha   90.00
_cell.angle_beta   90.00
_cell.angle_gamma   90.00
#
_symmetry.space_group_name_H-M   'P 1'
#
loop_
_entity.id
_entity.type
_entity.pdbx_description
1 polymer ?
#
loop_
_entity_poly.entity_id
_entity_poly.type
_entity_poly.pdbx_seq_one_letter_code
_entity_poly.pdbx_strand_id
1 'polypeptide(L)'
;MAVTAQPRLDVEAVRADFPYLEELVDGRPLADRATAGFESAREKVRAFLNAASEREIVFTRGTTESLNLVAYAWGLDNLGPGDVVVTTDLDHHSNYVPWQYVAGRTGATFATIPVDDQGELVLEELDRIAGLGHVKVVAFGLVSNALGTVNPAARLIAWAKEQGAISVVDAAQAAPHRAIDVQALGCDFLALSAHKLCGPTSVGALYGRAALLERMSPFNLGGHMIRQVRPDRTTWGELPAKFEAGTAP
;
A
#
# COMPACT_ATOMS: atom_id res chain seq x y z
N MET A 1 -53.13 23.54 6.18
CA MET A 1 -51.83 23.84 6.81
C MET A 1 -50.87 24.30 5.72
N ALA A 2 -50.44 25.57 5.76
CA ALA A 2 -49.50 26.09 4.80
C ALA A 2 -48.13 25.47 5.08
N VAL A 3 -47.53 24.78 4.10
CA VAL A 3 -46.15 24.32 4.15
C VAL A 3 -45.28 25.57 4.03
N THR A 4 -44.72 25.99 5.14
CA THR A 4 -43.69 27.05 5.13
C THR A 4 -42.51 26.56 4.33
N ALA A 5 -42.22 27.21 3.19
CA ALA A 5 -41.05 26.95 2.37
C ALA A 5 -39.81 27.10 3.25
N GLN A 6 -38.96 26.06 3.33
CA GLN A 6 -37.69 26.19 4.01
C GLN A 6 -36.85 27.28 3.32
N PRO A 7 -36.15 28.13 4.08
CA PRO A 7 -35.29 29.13 3.49
C PRO A 7 -34.25 28.44 2.60
N ARG A 8 -34.15 28.90 1.35
CA ARG A 8 -33.05 28.45 0.46
C ARG A 8 -31.72 28.88 1.05
N LEU A 9 -30.78 27.94 1.08
CA LEU A 9 -29.39 28.23 1.46
C LEU A 9 -28.86 29.31 0.52
N ASP A 10 -28.42 30.42 1.07
CA ASP A 10 -27.70 31.46 0.33
C ASP A 10 -26.24 31.02 0.18
N VAL A 11 -25.95 30.41 -0.96
CA VAL A 11 -24.62 29.83 -1.25
C VAL A 11 -23.55 30.93 -1.30
N GLU A 12 -23.89 32.13 -1.82
CA GLU A 12 -22.94 33.23 -1.92
C GLU A 12 -22.62 33.81 -0.54
N ALA A 13 -23.59 33.95 0.33
CA ALA A 13 -23.35 34.37 1.71
C ALA A 13 -22.47 33.37 2.48
N VAL A 14 -22.73 32.07 2.30
CA VAL A 14 -21.89 31.04 2.91
C VAL A 14 -20.47 31.06 2.34
N ARG A 15 -20.31 31.23 1.01
CA ARG A 15 -18.98 31.30 0.38
C ARG A 15 -18.15 32.49 0.88
N ALA A 16 -18.80 33.62 1.17
CA ALA A 16 -18.11 34.82 1.70
C ALA A 16 -17.44 34.57 3.08
N ASP A 17 -17.93 33.59 3.86
CA ASP A 17 -17.33 33.19 5.13
C ASP A 17 -16.03 32.36 4.93
N PHE A 18 -15.73 31.96 3.69
CA PHE A 18 -14.56 31.15 3.34
C PHE A 18 -13.71 31.84 2.27
N PRO A 19 -12.95 32.87 2.64
CA PRO A 19 -12.19 33.70 1.66
C PRO A 19 -11.19 32.88 0.84
N TYR A 20 -10.74 31.74 1.32
CA TYR A 20 -9.86 30.82 0.58
C TYR A 20 -10.50 30.26 -0.71
N LEU A 21 -11.83 30.25 -0.80
CA LEU A 21 -12.53 29.78 -2.01
C LEU A 21 -12.37 30.76 -3.19
N GLU A 22 -12.03 32.01 -2.89
CA GLU A 22 -11.81 33.08 -3.90
C GLU A 22 -10.31 33.36 -4.12
N GLU A 23 -9.44 32.73 -3.30
CA GLU A 23 -8.00 32.92 -3.42
C GLU A 23 -7.47 32.29 -4.72
N LEU A 24 -6.91 33.14 -5.56
CA LEU A 24 -6.24 32.73 -6.78
C LEU A 24 -4.72 32.76 -6.57
N VAL A 25 -4.08 31.64 -6.85
CA VAL A 25 -2.61 31.56 -6.90
C VAL A 25 -2.22 31.38 -8.37
N ASP A 26 -1.46 32.34 -8.91
CA ASP A 26 -1.11 32.39 -10.32
C ASP A 26 -2.34 32.34 -11.24
N GLY A 27 -3.45 33.01 -10.85
CA GLY A 27 -4.69 33.09 -11.62
C GLY A 27 -5.55 31.82 -11.61
N ARG A 28 -5.23 30.83 -10.76
CA ARG A 28 -6.00 29.59 -10.61
C ARG A 28 -6.49 29.41 -9.16
N PRO A 29 -7.68 28.80 -8.96
CA PRO A 29 -8.16 28.44 -7.63
C PRO A 29 -7.12 27.60 -6.86
N LEU A 30 -7.00 27.86 -5.56
CA LEU A 30 -6.07 27.12 -4.69
C LEU A 30 -6.29 25.61 -4.75
N ALA A 31 -7.54 25.16 -4.84
CA ALA A 31 -7.89 23.75 -4.96
C ALA A 31 -7.31 23.09 -6.23
N ASP A 32 -7.31 23.79 -7.37
CA ASP A 32 -6.74 23.27 -8.62
C ASP A 32 -5.22 23.09 -8.51
N ARG A 33 -4.56 24.02 -7.84
CA ARG A 33 -3.12 23.94 -7.58
C ARG A 33 -2.78 22.79 -6.65
N ALA A 34 -3.57 22.59 -5.57
CA ALA A 34 -3.38 21.47 -4.65
C ALA A 34 -3.56 20.13 -5.36
N THR A 35 -4.61 19.98 -6.18
CA THR A 35 -4.86 18.79 -6.98
C THR A 35 -3.71 18.52 -7.96
N ALA A 36 -3.27 19.54 -8.71
CA ALA A 36 -2.15 19.40 -9.64
C ALA A 36 -0.84 19.01 -8.91
N GLY A 37 -0.61 19.56 -7.72
CA GLY A 37 0.53 19.19 -6.86
C GLY A 37 0.48 17.74 -6.40
N PHE A 38 -0.69 17.27 -6.00
CA PHE A 38 -0.94 15.89 -5.55
C PHE A 38 -0.68 14.88 -6.70
N GLU A 39 -1.24 15.12 -7.88
CA GLU A 39 -1.03 14.25 -9.04
C GLU A 39 0.43 14.31 -9.54
N SER A 40 1.06 15.49 -9.51
CA SER A 40 2.50 15.61 -9.81
C SER A 40 3.37 14.81 -8.83
N ALA A 41 2.98 14.74 -7.55
CA ALA A 41 3.69 13.92 -6.57
C ALA A 41 3.57 12.42 -6.90
N ARG A 42 2.39 11.97 -7.36
CA ARG A 42 2.16 10.58 -7.79
C ARG A 42 3.06 10.21 -8.97
N GLU A 43 3.13 11.06 -10.00
CA GLU A 43 4.01 10.84 -11.14
C GLU A 43 5.49 10.78 -10.73
N LYS A 44 5.92 11.62 -9.78
CA LYS A 44 7.29 11.56 -9.25
C LYS A 44 7.58 10.24 -8.54
N VAL A 45 6.63 9.74 -7.74
CA VAL A 45 6.78 8.43 -7.08
C VAL A 45 6.76 7.30 -8.11
N ARG A 46 5.88 7.37 -9.12
CA ARG A 46 5.87 6.43 -10.25
C ARG A 46 7.22 6.37 -10.94
N ALA A 47 7.77 7.53 -11.29
CA ALA A 47 9.08 7.63 -11.95
C ALA A 47 10.23 7.16 -11.03
N PHE A 48 10.19 7.50 -9.74
CA PHE A 48 11.19 7.10 -8.74
C PHE A 48 11.30 5.58 -8.60
N LEU A 49 10.17 4.88 -8.68
CA LEU A 49 10.09 3.42 -8.58
C LEU A 49 10.16 2.73 -9.95
N ASN A 50 10.17 3.48 -11.05
CA ASN A 50 10.00 2.96 -12.41
C ASN A 50 8.74 2.10 -12.55
N ALA A 51 7.61 2.49 -11.91
CA ALA A 51 6.33 1.82 -12.09
C ALA A 51 5.76 2.10 -13.50
N ALA A 52 5.02 1.15 -14.06
CA ALA A 52 4.50 1.26 -15.42
C ALA A 52 3.39 2.31 -15.55
N SER A 53 2.64 2.55 -14.48
CA SER A 53 1.49 3.46 -14.47
C SER A 53 1.29 4.11 -13.11
N GLU A 54 0.77 5.34 -13.07
CA GLU A 54 0.30 6.01 -11.85
C GLU A 54 -0.80 5.23 -11.12
N ARG A 55 -1.56 4.40 -11.83
CA ARG A 55 -2.57 3.50 -11.27
C ARG A 55 -2.00 2.45 -10.31
N GLU A 56 -0.69 2.24 -10.35
CA GLU A 56 0.05 1.31 -9.49
C GLU A 56 0.59 1.98 -8.22
N ILE A 57 0.39 3.29 -8.06
CA ILE A 57 0.86 4.07 -6.91
C ILE A 57 -0.33 4.50 -6.06
N VAL A 58 -0.42 3.96 -4.85
CA VAL A 58 -1.42 4.31 -3.84
C VAL A 58 -0.75 5.10 -2.72
N PHE A 59 -1.22 6.30 -2.44
CA PHE A 59 -0.75 7.06 -1.30
C PHE A 59 -1.32 6.51 0.01
N THR A 60 -0.47 6.44 1.02
CA THR A 60 -0.77 5.94 2.36
C THR A 60 -0.12 6.84 3.41
N ARG A 61 -0.34 6.56 4.68
CA ARG A 61 0.34 7.27 5.78
C ARG A 61 1.76 6.78 6.05
N GLY A 62 2.24 5.78 5.31
CA GLY A 62 3.58 5.21 5.43
C GLY A 62 3.60 3.72 5.15
N THR A 63 4.79 3.13 5.20
CA THR A 63 5.01 1.70 4.96
C THR A 63 4.11 0.82 5.83
N THR A 64 3.91 1.17 7.08
CA THR A 64 3.04 0.39 7.99
C THR A 64 1.61 0.30 7.47
N GLU A 65 1.01 1.40 7.02
CA GLU A 65 -0.35 1.36 6.44
C GLU A 65 -0.35 0.62 5.12
N SER A 66 0.66 0.81 4.28
CA SER A 66 0.80 0.10 3.00
C SER A 66 0.81 -1.42 3.18
N LEU A 67 1.60 -1.93 4.12
CA LEU A 67 1.70 -3.36 4.41
C LEU A 67 0.41 -3.92 5.02
N ASN A 68 -0.22 -3.15 5.94
CA ASN A 68 -1.54 -3.52 6.47
C ASN A 68 -2.60 -3.54 5.38
N LEU A 69 -2.60 -2.58 4.45
CA LEU A 69 -3.52 -2.54 3.33
C LEU A 69 -3.44 -3.84 2.52
N VAL A 70 -2.23 -4.28 2.16
CA VAL A 70 -2.06 -5.54 1.42
C VAL A 70 -2.48 -6.74 2.27
N ALA A 71 -2.05 -6.80 3.53
CA ALA A 71 -2.36 -7.92 4.40
C ALA A 71 -3.87 -8.08 4.63
N TYR A 72 -4.60 -7.00 4.84
CA TYR A 72 -6.04 -7.06 5.08
C TYR A 72 -6.84 -7.17 3.79
N ALA A 73 -6.58 -6.30 2.80
CA ALA A 73 -7.41 -6.22 1.59
C ALA A 73 -7.14 -7.36 0.60
N TRP A 74 -5.94 -7.96 0.64
CA TRP A 74 -5.64 -9.15 -0.14
C TRP A 74 -5.68 -10.42 0.72
N GLY A 75 -5.03 -10.40 1.88
CA GLY A 75 -4.83 -11.60 2.69
C GLY A 75 -6.14 -12.20 3.22
N LEU A 76 -7.06 -11.38 3.75
CA LEU A 76 -8.33 -11.89 4.27
C LEU A 76 -9.22 -12.51 3.19
N ASP A 77 -9.10 -12.05 1.93
CA ASP A 77 -9.92 -12.55 0.81
C ASP A 77 -9.30 -13.78 0.11
N ASN A 78 -7.99 -14.04 0.31
CA ASN A 78 -7.25 -15.03 -0.48
C ASN A 78 -6.54 -16.12 0.32
N LEU A 79 -6.53 -16.02 1.66
CA LEU A 79 -5.88 -16.99 2.54
C LEU A 79 -6.89 -17.86 3.27
N GLY A 80 -6.52 -19.12 3.50
CA GLY A 80 -7.32 -20.09 4.22
C GLY A 80 -6.49 -21.25 4.79
N PRO A 81 -7.14 -22.26 5.39
CA PRO A 81 -6.45 -23.45 5.88
C PRO A 81 -5.70 -24.17 4.76
N GLY A 82 -4.45 -24.55 5.02
CA GLY A 82 -3.56 -25.17 4.05
C GLY A 82 -2.70 -24.18 3.26
N ASP A 83 -2.97 -22.87 3.33
CA ASP A 83 -2.10 -21.85 2.78
C ASP A 83 -0.99 -21.46 3.76
N VAL A 84 0.14 -20.97 3.24
CA VAL A 84 1.29 -20.53 4.02
C VAL A 84 1.61 -19.07 3.69
N VAL A 85 1.78 -18.28 4.74
CA VAL A 85 2.31 -16.91 4.70
C VAL A 85 3.73 -16.93 5.22
N VAL A 86 4.65 -16.42 4.45
CA VAL A 86 6.07 -16.41 4.77
C VAL A 86 6.56 -14.98 4.96
N THR A 87 7.24 -14.75 6.11
CA THR A 87 8.02 -13.53 6.39
C THR A 87 9.46 -13.92 6.74
N THR A 88 10.26 -13.00 7.26
CA THR A 88 11.61 -13.27 7.72
C THR A 88 11.81 -12.87 9.17
N ASP A 89 12.77 -13.47 9.87
CA ASP A 89 13.14 -13.06 11.24
C ASP A 89 13.88 -11.70 11.27
N LEU A 90 14.23 -11.16 10.09
CA LEU A 90 14.80 -9.80 9.94
C LEU A 90 13.74 -8.71 9.72
N ASP A 91 12.46 -9.08 9.62
CA ASP A 91 11.42 -8.12 9.26
C ASP A 91 11.10 -7.16 10.40
N HIS A 92 10.88 -5.91 10.02
CA HIS A 92 10.26 -4.94 10.90
C HIS A 92 8.84 -5.39 11.30
N HIS A 93 8.42 -5.09 12.52
CA HIS A 93 7.09 -5.46 13.03
C HIS A 93 5.93 -5.05 12.09
N SER A 94 6.09 -3.98 11.32
CA SER A 94 5.09 -3.56 10.32
C SER A 94 4.90 -4.57 9.18
N ASN A 95 5.91 -5.41 8.90
CA ASN A 95 5.83 -6.46 7.88
C ASN A 95 5.69 -7.87 8.48
N TYR A 96 5.80 -8.00 9.78
CA TYR A 96 5.67 -9.28 10.48
C TYR A 96 4.26 -9.43 11.09
N VAL A 97 3.87 -8.49 11.93
CA VAL A 97 2.66 -8.60 12.75
C VAL A 97 1.36 -8.64 11.94
N PRO A 98 1.15 -7.82 10.88
CA PRO A 98 -0.06 -7.91 10.10
C PRO A 98 -0.25 -9.28 9.43
N TRP A 99 0.81 -9.87 8.92
CA TRP A 99 0.77 -11.18 8.28
C TRP A 99 0.52 -12.31 9.29
N GLN A 100 1.17 -12.27 10.46
CA GLN A 100 0.91 -13.20 11.56
C GLN A 100 -0.56 -13.13 11.99
N TYR A 101 -1.10 -11.92 12.14
CA TYR A 101 -2.49 -11.71 12.52
C TYR A 101 -3.46 -12.24 11.47
N VAL A 102 -3.25 -11.92 10.19
CA VAL A 102 -4.12 -12.36 9.09
C VAL A 102 -4.06 -13.89 8.94
N ALA A 103 -2.87 -14.49 9.00
CA ALA A 103 -2.74 -15.95 8.99
C ALA A 103 -3.56 -16.61 10.11
N GLY A 104 -3.45 -16.09 11.35
CA GLY A 104 -4.26 -16.59 12.48
C GLY A 104 -5.77 -16.41 12.28
N ARG A 105 -6.20 -15.34 11.58
CA ARG A 105 -7.62 -15.07 11.30
C ARG A 105 -8.20 -15.97 10.21
N THR A 106 -7.39 -16.36 9.24
CA THR A 106 -7.79 -17.16 8.08
C THR A 106 -7.55 -18.65 8.25
N GLY A 107 -6.82 -19.06 9.30
CA GLY A 107 -6.39 -20.42 9.52
C GLY A 107 -5.21 -20.85 8.63
N ALA A 108 -4.55 -19.91 7.98
CA ALA A 108 -3.32 -20.15 7.24
C ALA A 108 -2.13 -20.38 8.20
N THR A 109 -1.11 -21.08 7.74
CA THR A 109 0.14 -21.27 8.48
C THR A 109 1.00 -20.02 8.32
N PHE A 110 1.51 -19.50 9.45
CA PHE A 110 2.53 -18.45 9.45
C PHE A 110 3.91 -19.08 9.63
N ALA A 111 4.84 -18.77 8.75
CA ALA A 111 6.21 -19.27 8.78
C ALA A 111 7.22 -18.13 8.57
N THR A 112 8.42 -18.29 9.11
CA THR A 112 9.52 -17.35 8.93
C THR A 112 10.74 -18.02 8.32
N ILE A 113 11.47 -17.26 7.51
CA ILE A 113 12.81 -17.61 7.07
C ILE A 113 13.75 -17.15 8.18
N PRO A 114 14.50 -18.08 8.83
CA PRO A 114 15.37 -17.73 9.93
C PRO A 114 16.60 -16.94 9.45
N VAL A 115 17.28 -16.35 10.42
CA VAL A 115 18.55 -15.64 10.21
C VAL A 115 19.69 -16.40 10.88
N ASP A 116 20.84 -16.41 10.26
CA ASP A 116 22.06 -17.02 10.80
C ASP A 116 22.85 -16.07 11.71
N ASP A 117 23.96 -16.57 12.27
CA ASP A 117 24.86 -15.79 13.14
C ASP A 117 25.59 -14.64 12.40
N GLN A 118 25.58 -14.62 11.08
CA GLN A 118 26.11 -13.56 10.23
C GLN A 118 25.05 -12.48 9.95
N GLY A 119 23.82 -12.71 10.35
CA GLY A 119 22.69 -11.80 10.11
C GLY A 119 22.12 -11.93 8.69
N GLU A 120 22.32 -13.06 8.02
CA GLU A 120 21.81 -13.38 6.69
C GLU A 120 20.65 -14.37 6.75
N LEU A 121 19.74 -14.34 5.76
CA LEU A 121 18.63 -15.26 5.68
C LEU A 121 19.10 -16.68 5.30
N VAL A 122 18.64 -17.68 6.05
CA VAL A 122 18.93 -19.12 5.80
C VAL A 122 17.99 -19.60 4.70
N LEU A 123 18.42 -19.45 3.43
CA LEU A 123 17.58 -19.77 2.27
C LEU A 123 17.38 -21.28 2.05
N GLU A 124 18.19 -22.12 2.68
CA GLU A 124 18.05 -23.58 2.68
C GLU A 124 16.72 -24.04 3.33
N GLU A 125 16.13 -23.19 4.18
CA GLU A 125 14.82 -23.44 4.81
C GLU A 125 13.61 -23.31 3.87
N LEU A 126 13.81 -22.71 2.68
CA LEU A 126 12.71 -22.47 1.72
C LEU A 126 12.00 -23.77 1.32
N ASP A 127 12.72 -24.84 1.09
CA ASP A 127 12.13 -26.14 0.72
C ASP A 127 11.31 -26.72 1.88
N ARG A 128 11.79 -26.60 3.12
CA ARG A 128 11.04 -27.02 4.31
C ARG A 128 9.78 -26.20 4.47
N ILE A 129 9.84 -24.89 4.25
CA ILE A 129 8.70 -23.99 4.33
C ILE A 129 7.68 -24.32 3.25
N ALA A 130 8.12 -24.58 2.01
CA ALA A 130 7.23 -25.02 0.92
C ALA A 130 6.49 -26.34 1.26
N GLY A 131 7.11 -27.21 2.05
CA GLY A 131 6.49 -28.45 2.53
C GLY A 131 5.37 -28.27 3.57
N LEU A 132 5.16 -27.06 4.11
CA LEU A 132 4.11 -26.78 5.09
C LEU A 132 2.72 -26.62 4.46
N GLY A 133 2.63 -26.34 3.16
CA GLY A 133 1.38 -26.11 2.45
C GLY A 133 1.56 -25.26 1.20
N HIS A 134 0.48 -24.62 0.73
CA HIS A 134 0.53 -23.73 -0.42
C HIS A 134 1.06 -22.36 -0.02
N VAL A 135 2.29 -22.04 -0.37
CA VAL A 135 2.83 -20.69 -0.15
C VAL A 135 2.04 -19.68 -1.00
N LYS A 136 1.40 -18.74 -0.35
CA LYS A 136 0.57 -17.70 -0.97
C LYS A 136 1.15 -16.31 -0.88
N VAL A 137 1.97 -16.07 0.14
CA VAL A 137 2.58 -14.77 0.41
C VAL A 137 4.05 -14.97 0.79
N VAL A 138 4.93 -14.18 0.18
CA VAL A 138 6.32 -14.01 0.61
C VAL A 138 6.53 -12.53 0.85
N ALA A 139 6.52 -12.13 2.12
CA ALA A 139 6.70 -10.75 2.55
C ALA A 139 8.06 -10.58 3.22
N PHE A 140 8.85 -9.60 2.80
CA PHE A 140 10.21 -9.40 3.33
C PHE A 140 10.68 -7.96 3.20
N GLY A 141 11.55 -7.54 4.13
CA GLY A 141 12.27 -6.28 4.05
C GLY A 141 13.41 -6.35 3.03
N LEU A 142 13.54 -5.34 2.15
CA LEU A 142 14.65 -5.28 1.20
C LEU A 142 15.99 -5.00 1.90
N VAL A 143 15.95 -4.19 2.96
CA VAL A 143 17.09 -3.91 3.84
C VAL A 143 16.60 -3.97 5.28
N SER A 144 17.28 -4.74 6.12
CA SER A 144 16.95 -4.83 7.54
C SER A 144 17.16 -3.50 8.26
N ASN A 145 16.17 -3.06 9.03
CA ASN A 145 16.26 -1.86 9.86
C ASN A 145 17.14 -2.04 11.10
N ALA A 146 17.39 -3.28 11.52
CA ALA A 146 18.17 -3.60 12.70
C ALA A 146 19.65 -3.84 12.36
N LEU A 147 19.93 -4.62 11.32
CA LEU A 147 21.28 -5.06 10.98
C LEU A 147 21.87 -4.36 9.74
N GLY A 148 21.02 -3.76 8.90
CA GLY A 148 21.45 -3.20 7.61
C GLY A 148 21.67 -4.27 6.54
N THR A 149 21.45 -5.54 6.83
CA THR A 149 21.55 -6.64 5.86
C THR A 149 20.66 -6.37 4.67
N VAL A 150 21.23 -6.52 3.47
CA VAL A 150 20.50 -6.42 2.20
C VAL A 150 20.03 -7.81 1.81
N ASN A 151 18.72 -8.03 1.89
CA ASN A 151 18.16 -9.34 1.60
C ASN A 151 18.21 -9.68 0.09
N PRO A 152 18.33 -10.96 -0.26
CA PRO A 152 18.44 -11.45 -1.64
C PRO A 152 17.09 -11.42 -2.36
N ALA A 153 16.56 -10.20 -2.60
CA ALA A 153 15.21 -9.97 -3.10
C ALA A 153 14.89 -10.70 -4.40
N ALA A 154 15.83 -10.71 -5.36
CA ALA A 154 15.64 -11.41 -6.63
C ALA A 154 15.36 -12.91 -6.41
N ARG A 155 16.08 -13.55 -5.46
CA ARG A 155 15.90 -14.96 -5.12
C ARG A 155 14.54 -15.21 -4.45
N LEU A 156 14.18 -14.35 -3.47
CA LEU A 156 12.90 -14.48 -2.75
C LEU A 156 11.70 -14.27 -3.67
N ILE A 157 11.77 -13.29 -4.58
CA ILE A 157 10.72 -13.03 -5.57
C ILE A 157 10.63 -14.16 -6.60
N ALA A 158 11.77 -14.70 -7.06
CA ALA A 158 11.78 -15.84 -7.95
C ALA A 158 11.09 -17.05 -7.30
N TRP A 159 11.48 -17.36 -6.05
CA TRP A 159 10.86 -18.44 -5.28
C TRP A 159 9.36 -18.19 -5.06
N ALA A 160 8.94 -16.98 -4.71
CA ALA A 160 7.51 -16.65 -4.60
C ALA A 160 6.76 -16.97 -5.91
N LYS A 161 7.32 -16.61 -7.07
CA LYS A 161 6.74 -16.92 -8.38
C LYS A 161 6.66 -18.42 -8.65
N GLU A 162 7.70 -19.17 -8.30
CA GLU A 162 7.72 -20.64 -8.42
C GLU A 162 6.61 -21.29 -7.60
N GLN A 163 6.30 -20.73 -6.42
CA GLN A 163 5.22 -21.18 -5.54
C GLN A 163 3.82 -20.66 -5.98
N GLY A 164 3.74 -19.75 -6.96
CA GLY A 164 2.49 -19.06 -7.30
C GLY A 164 2.02 -18.06 -6.25
N ALA A 165 2.94 -17.61 -5.39
CA ALA A 165 2.71 -16.67 -4.32
C ALA A 165 2.88 -15.22 -4.77
N ILE A 166 2.21 -14.28 -4.08
CA ILE A 166 2.53 -12.86 -4.19
C ILE A 166 3.78 -12.51 -3.39
N SER A 167 4.55 -11.57 -3.90
CA SER A 167 5.70 -10.97 -3.24
C SER A 167 5.38 -9.58 -2.70
N VAL A 168 5.67 -9.33 -1.42
CA VAL A 168 5.41 -8.05 -0.73
C VAL A 168 6.72 -7.54 -0.14
N VAL A 169 7.20 -6.41 -0.64
CA VAL A 169 8.52 -5.87 -0.30
C VAL A 169 8.39 -4.64 0.59
N ASP A 170 8.96 -4.70 1.79
CA ASP A 170 9.18 -3.52 2.61
C ASP A 170 10.49 -2.83 2.16
N ALA A 171 10.34 -1.69 1.48
CA ALA A 171 11.45 -0.90 0.99
C ALA A 171 11.74 0.34 1.88
N ALA A 172 11.19 0.41 3.09
CA ALA A 172 11.34 1.57 3.96
C ALA A 172 12.79 1.97 4.22
N GLN A 173 13.68 0.98 4.39
CA GLN A 173 15.11 1.25 4.58
C GLN A 173 15.89 1.27 3.25
N ALA A 174 15.40 0.61 2.22
CA ALA A 174 16.09 0.57 0.93
C ALA A 174 15.90 1.84 0.12
N ALA A 175 14.69 2.38 0.09
CA ALA A 175 14.31 3.52 -0.76
C ALA A 175 15.22 4.76 -0.61
N PRO A 176 15.68 5.17 0.61
CA PRO A 176 16.57 6.31 0.76
C PRO A 176 18.02 6.04 0.31
N HIS A 177 18.42 4.79 0.13
CA HIS A 177 19.83 4.42 -0.05
C HIS A 177 20.13 3.74 -1.38
N ARG A 178 19.11 3.24 -2.08
CA ARG A 178 19.29 2.44 -3.30
C ARG A 178 18.24 2.82 -4.35
N ALA A 179 18.65 2.85 -5.60
CA ALA A 179 17.70 2.92 -6.70
C ALA A 179 16.85 1.63 -6.72
N ILE A 180 15.54 1.80 -6.85
CA ILE A 180 14.58 0.70 -6.92
C ILE A 180 13.86 0.79 -8.27
N ASP A 181 13.91 -0.30 -9.01
CA ASP A 181 13.16 -0.50 -10.24
C ASP A 181 12.20 -1.67 -10.03
N VAL A 182 10.91 -1.36 -9.83
CA VAL A 182 9.90 -2.38 -9.53
C VAL A 182 9.62 -3.30 -10.70
N GLN A 183 9.82 -2.82 -11.95
CA GLN A 183 9.66 -3.65 -13.14
C GLN A 183 10.81 -4.67 -13.25
N ALA A 184 12.05 -4.23 -13.06
CA ALA A 184 13.21 -5.11 -13.05
C ALA A 184 13.21 -6.06 -11.85
N LEU A 185 12.83 -5.58 -10.65
CA LEU A 185 12.68 -6.38 -9.45
C LEU A 185 11.58 -7.44 -9.61
N GLY A 186 10.50 -7.05 -10.28
CA GLY A 186 9.39 -7.94 -10.61
C GLY A 186 8.55 -8.35 -9.41
N CYS A 187 8.54 -7.55 -8.34
CA CYS A 187 7.66 -7.75 -7.17
C CYS A 187 6.21 -7.40 -7.49
N ASP A 188 5.30 -7.91 -6.66
CA ASP A 188 3.87 -7.64 -6.81
C ASP A 188 3.44 -6.39 -6.03
N PHE A 189 4.02 -6.19 -4.84
CA PHE A 189 3.81 -5.02 -3.99
C PHE A 189 5.13 -4.52 -3.40
N LEU A 190 5.22 -3.19 -3.23
CA LEU A 190 6.36 -2.56 -2.56
C LEU A 190 5.90 -1.34 -1.77
N ALA A 191 6.35 -1.23 -0.53
CA ALA A 191 5.94 -0.17 0.38
C ALA A 191 7.12 0.72 0.80
N LEU A 192 6.88 2.04 0.89
CA LEU A 192 7.85 3.02 1.36
C LEU A 192 7.22 4.13 2.22
N SER A 193 8.07 4.85 2.96
CA SER A 193 7.68 5.98 3.81
C SER A 193 8.47 7.23 3.45
N ALA A 194 7.76 8.35 3.23
CA ALA A 194 8.37 9.61 2.83
C ALA A 194 9.36 10.18 3.87
N HIS A 195 9.06 10.05 5.18
CA HIS A 195 9.94 10.57 6.24
C HIS A 195 11.34 9.95 6.25
N LYS A 196 11.52 8.76 5.68
CA LYS A 196 12.85 8.13 5.50
C LYS A 196 13.56 8.64 4.24
N LEU A 197 12.83 9.29 3.33
CA LEU A 197 13.31 9.90 2.09
C LEU A 197 13.42 11.44 2.20
N CYS A 198 13.62 11.97 3.41
CA CYS A 198 13.64 13.40 3.71
C CYS A 198 12.31 14.12 3.39
N GLY A 199 11.22 13.38 3.24
CA GLY A 199 9.88 13.91 3.04
C GLY A 199 9.10 14.07 4.35
N PRO A 200 7.82 14.46 4.28
CA PRO A 200 6.99 14.67 5.47
C PRO A 200 6.66 13.35 6.18
N THR A 201 6.36 13.47 7.49
CA THR A 201 5.76 12.37 8.26
C THR A 201 4.32 12.12 7.82
N SER A 202 3.79 10.95 8.14
CA SER A 202 2.41 10.54 7.81
C SER A 202 2.09 10.52 6.30
N VAL A 203 3.12 10.36 5.48
CA VAL A 203 3.01 10.11 4.03
C VAL A 203 3.88 8.92 3.66
N GLY A 204 3.36 8.07 2.81
CA GLY A 204 4.05 6.96 2.18
C GLY A 204 3.38 6.57 0.89
N ALA A 205 3.90 5.54 0.26
CA ALA A 205 3.32 4.98 -0.95
C ALA A 205 3.40 3.46 -0.95
N LEU A 206 2.36 2.85 -1.49
CA LEU A 206 2.31 1.47 -1.91
C LEU A 206 2.39 1.44 -3.43
N TYR A 207 3.40 0.78 -3.97
CA TYR A 207 3.35 0.23 -5.32
C TYR A 207 2.62 -1.11 -5.28
N GLY A 208 1.71 -1.32 -6.20
CA GLY A 208 1.07 -2.61 -6.42
C GLY A 208 0.76 -2.81 -7.89
N ARG A 209 0.98 -4.02 -8.41
CA ARG A 209 0.61 -4.34 -9.81
C ARG A 209 -0.86 -4.07 -10.04
N ALA A 210 -1.19 -3.28 -11.05
CA ALA A 210 -2.57 -2.84 -11.32
C ALA A 210 -3.57 -4.01 -11.35
N ALA A 211 -3.22 -5.14 -11.97
CA ALA A 211 -4.07 -6.32 -12.05
C ALA A 211 -4.38 -6.96 -10.68
N LEU A 212 -3.51 -6.81 -9.67
CA LEU A 212 -3.76 -7.25 -8.30
C LEU A 212 -4.62 -6.23 -7.56
N LEU A 213 -4.26 -4.95 -7.62
CA LEU A 213 -5.02 -3.86 -7.00
C LEU A 213 -6.48 -3.82 -7.48
N GLU A 214 -6.74 -4.07 -8.76
CA GLU A 214 -8.10 -4.11 -9.30
C GLU A 214 -8.98 -5.17 -8.64
N ARG A 215 -8.41 -6.32 -8.31
CA ARG A 215 -9.13 -7.46 -7.70
C ARG A 215 -9.25 -7.39 -6.19
N MET A 216 -8.41 -6.58 -5.51
CA MET A 216 -8.45 -6.45 -4.06
C MET A 216 -9.69 -5.69 -3.61
N SER A 217 -10.21 -6.02 -2.44
CA SER A 217 -11.20 -5.22 -1.72
C SER A 217 -10.58 -3.89 -1.26
N PRO A 218 -11.35 -2.79 -1.14
CA PRO A 218 -10.83 -1.57 -0.52
C PRO A 218 -10.43 -1.82 0.93
N PHE A 219 -9.44 -1.07 1.42
CA PHE A 219 -8.97 -1.15 2.80
C PHE A 219 -9.73 -0.17 3.71
N ASN A 220 -9.62 1.11 3.41
CA ASN A 220 -10.38 2.17 4.09
C ASN A 220 -11.62 2.51 3.28
N LEU A 221 -12.75 2.72 3.96
CA LEU A 221 -14.01 3.06 3.34
C LEU A 221 -14.42 4.47 3.73
N GLY A 222 -14.86 5.30 2.75
CA GLY A 222 -15.25 6.67 3.00
C GLY A 222 -15.50 7.46 1.72
N GLY A 223 -15.43 8.78 1.83
CA GLY A 223 -15.52 9.69 0.68
C GLY A 223 -14.33 9.51 -0.27
N HIS A 224 -14.44 10.05 -1.46
CA HIS A 224 -13.44 10.08 -2.55
C HIS A 224 -13.22 8.73 -3.27
N MET A 225 -13.27 7.60 -2.55
CA MET A 225 -12.94 6.26 -3.08
C MET A 225 -14.13 5.53 -3.73
N ILE A 226 -15.31 6.10 -3.73
CA ILE A 226 -16.56 5.52 -4.22
C ILE A 226 -16.89 6.03 -5.62
N ARG A 227 -17.52 5.16 -6.45
CA ARG A 227 -18.14 5.55 -7.71
C ARG A 227 -19.63 5.79 -7.56
N GLN A 228 -20.32 4.89 -6.84
CA GLN A 228 -21.77 5.00 -6.61
C GLN A 228 -22.12 4.35 -5.27
N VAL A 229 -22.99 5.01 -4.50
CA VAL A 229 -23.60 4.47 -3.29
C VAL A 229 -25.09 4.30 -3.51
N ARG A 230 -25.62 3.13 -3.18
CA ARG A 230 -27.05 2.81 -3.12
C ARG A 230 -27.35 2.11 -1.80
N PRO A 231 -28.62 2.08 -1.35
CA PRO A 231 -28.97 1.40 -0.09
C PRO A 231 -28.60 -0.08 -0.05
N ASP A 232 -28.58 -0.74 -1.21
CA ASP A 232 -28.32 -2.18 -1.38
C ASP A 232 -26.88 -2.50 -1.76
N ARG A 233 -26.11 -1.52 -2.29
CA ARG A 233 -24.73 -1.75 -2.72
C ARG A 233 -23.92 -0.47 -2.91
N THR A 234 -22.61 -0.60 -2.79
CA THR A 234 -21.63 0.44 -3.16
C THR A 234 -20.70 -0.09 -4.25
N THR A 235 -20.31 0.77 -5.17
CA THR A 235 -19.26 0.49 -6.16
C THR A 235 -18.11 1.46 -5.98
N TRP A 236 -16.89 0.97 -6.24
CA TRP A 236 -15.65 1.66 -5.94
C TRP A 236 -15.18 2.51 -7.12
N GLY A 237 -14.41 3.53 -6.83
CA GLY A 237 -13.68 4.32 -7.80
C GLY A 237 -12.63 3.51 -8.54
N GLU A 238 -12.01 4.12 -9.55
CA GLU A 238 -10.88 3.54 -10.26
C GLU A 238 -9.60 3.61 -9.42
N LEU A 239 -8.56 2.88 -9.86
CA LEU A 239 -7.24 2.99 -9.26
C LEU A 239 -6.61 4.35 -9.56
N PRO A 240 -5.89 4.93 -8.59
CA PRO A 240 -5.63 4.43 -7.24
C PRO A 240 -6.68 4.88 -6.20
N ALA A 241 -7.64 5.75 -6.57
CA ALA A 241 -8.62 6.37 -5.68
C ALA A 241 -9.41 5.35 -4.84
N LYS A 242 -9.62 4.14 -5.36
CA LYS A 242 -10.25 3.03 -4.64
C LYS A 242 -9.64 2.75 -3.26
N PHE A 243 -8.36 3.04 -3.06
CA PHE A 243 -7.63 2.82 -1.81
C PHE A 243 -7.32 4.10 -1.02
N GLU A 244 -7.70 5.26 -1.55
CA GLU A 244 -7.39 6.58 -0.99
C GLU A 244 -8.66 7.25 -0.46
N ALA A 245 -9.22 6.67 0.60
CA ALA A 245 -10.43 7.19 1.23
C ALA A 245 -10.14 8.43 2.08
N GLY A 246 -10.99 9.44 1.95
CA GLY A 246 -10.93 10.68 2.73
C GLY A 246 -10.05 11.75 2.08
N THR A 247 -9.80 12.82 2.83
CA THR A 247 -8.91 13.91 2.39
C THR A 247 -7.46 13.49 2.55
N ALA A 248 -6.67 13.65 1.50
CA ALA A 248 -5.23 13.42 1.55
C ALA A 248 -4.53 14.44 2.48
N PRO A 249 -3.42 14.07 3.12
CA PRO A 249 -2.64 14.95 3.98
C PRO A 249 -1.92 16.06 3.19
#